data_eff37f56fa8c73a9e161f6a500a09032
#
_entry.id   eff37f56fa8c73a9e161f6a500a09032
#
_cell.length_a   1.000
_cell.length_b   1.000
_cell.length_c   1.000
_cell.angle_alpha   90.00
_cell.angle_beta   90.00
_cell.angle_gamma   90.00
#
_symmetry.space_group_name_H-M   'P 1'
#
loop_
_entity.id
_entity.type
_entity.pdbx_description
1 polymer ?
#
loop_
_entity_poly.entity_id
_entity_poly.type
_entity_poly.pdbx_seq_one_letter_code
_entity_poly.pdbx_strand_id
1 'polypeptide(L)'
;MNKFLPLLILIMSPLLASDVITQRQDSMQDFNKLMRSATQSLKSGEIDGLSQIYDDIEAIMINYPTLFPEDSFDGKTKASKNIIDDRSKFNQISSEAAEWAALAKIAADNNDLETLQQHHQNLYGSCKSCHSRFKN
;
A
#
# COMPACT_ATOMS: atom_id res chain seq x y z
N MET A 1 -9.23 -56.58 -10.96
CA MET A 1 -8.39 -55.49 -11.50
C MET A 1 -8.59 -54.25 -10.63
N ASN A 2 -7.76 -54.09 -9.58
CA ASN A 2 -7.84 -52.95 -8.68
C ASN A 2 -7.03 -51.81 -9.26
N LYS A 3 -7.69 -50.76 -9.73
CA LYS A 3 -7.05 -49.51 -10.12
C LYS A 3 -6.82 -48.70 -8.85
N PHE A 4 -5.59 -48.74 -8.32
CA PHE A 4 -5.12 -47.78 -7.33
C PHE A 4 -4.99 -46.42 -8.01
N LEU A 5 -5.88 -45.49 -7.67
CA LEU A 5 -5.77 -44.10 -8.04
C LEU A 5 -4.78 -43.45 -7.04
N PRO A 6 -3.64 -42.91 -7.47
CA PRO A 6 -2.75 -42.23 -6.52
C PRO A 6 -3.41 -40.94 -6.05
N LEU A 7 -3.62 -40.88 -4.74
CA LEU A 7 -4.04 -39.65 -4.06
C LEU A 7 -2.91 -38.59 -4.19
N LEU A 8 -3.09 -37.64 -5.08
CA LEU A 8 -2.18 -36.52 -5.24
C LEU A 8 -2.33 -35.61 -4.02
N ILE A 9 -1.49 -35.79 -3.01
CA ILE A 9 -1.41 -34.90 -1.86
C ILE A 9 -0.77 -33.60 -2.36
N LEU A 10 -1.60 -32.58 -2.53
CA LEU A 10 -1.16 -31.22 -2.83
C LEU A 10 -0.47 -30.69 -1.57
N ILE A 11 0.86 -30.75 -1.56
CA ILE A 11 1.69 -30.15 -0.51
C ILE A 11 1.63 -28.64 -0.73
N MET A 12 0.75 -27.95 -0.01
CA MET A 12 0.77 -26.49 0.07
C MET A 12 2.07 -26.06 0.75
N SER A 13 2.97 -25.54 -0.06
CA SER A 13 4.31 -25.10 0.38
C SER A 13 4.23 -23.89 1.32
N PRO A 14 5.09 -23.84 2.37
CA PRO A 14 5.18 -22.70 3.31
C PRO A 14 5.78 -21.43 2.69
N LEU A 15 5.91 -21.35 1.37
CA LEU A 15 6.46 -20.21 0.62
C LEU A 15 5.57 -18.96 0.63
N LEU A 16 4.29 -19.07 1.01
CA LEU A 16 3.32 -17.98 0.86
C LEU A 16 3.56 -16.81 1.84
N ALA A 17 3.99 -17.07 3.08
CA ALA A 17 4.18 -16.01 4.09
C ALA A 17 5.39 -15.12 3.79
N SER A 18 6.54 -15.69 3.35
CA SER A 18 7.74 -14.91 2.97
C SER A 18 7.50 -14.11 1.69
N ASP A 19 6.66 -14.61 0.76
CA ASP A 19 6.32 -13.93 -0.48
C ASP A 19 5.45 -12.70 -0.23
N VAL A 20 4.42 -12.76 0.61
CA VAL A 20 3.62 -11.59 0.96
C VAL A 20 4.42 -10.53 1.74
N ILE A 21 5.38 -10.93 2.58
CA ILE A 21 6.27 -9.99 3.26
C ILE A 21 7.09 -9.21 2.23
N THR A 22 7.67 -9.89 1.24
CA THR A 22 8.40 -9.23 0.15
C THR A 22 7.48 -8.32 -0.67
N GLN A 23 6.31 -8.79 -1.05
CA GLN A 23 5.35 -8.00 -1.82
C GLN A 23 4.95 -6.70 -1.12
N ARG A 24 4.66 -6.74 0.17
CA ARG A 24 4.29 -5.51 0.90
C ARG A 24 5.48 -4.57 1.11
N GLN A 25 6.69 -5.10 1.25
CA GLN A 25 7.91 -4.28 1.31
C GLN A 25 8.18 -3.60 -0.03
N ASP A 26 8.04 -4.31 -1.14
CA ASP A 26 8.17 -3.75 -2.49
C ASP A 26 7.09 -2.71 -2.76
N SER A 27 5.84 -2.98 -2.40
CA SER A 27 4.73 -2.02 -2.50
C SER A 27 5.02 -0.72 -1.75
N MET A 28 5.60 -0.82 -0.54
CA MET A 28 5.94 0.37 0.24
C MET A 28 7.14 1.11 -0.34
N GLN A 29 8.11 0.42 -0.93
CA GLN A 29 9.21 1.07 -1.67
C GLN A 29 8.69 1.82 -2.88
N ASP A 30 7.78 1.23 -3.64
CA ASP A 30 7.17 1.87 -4.82
C ASP A 30 6.33 3.08 -4.41
N PHE A 31 5.51 2.94 -3.36
CA PHE A 31 4.79 4.08 -2.77
C PHE A 31 5.74 5.24 -2.42
N ASN A 32 6.85 4.95 -1.74
CA ASN A 32 7.84 5.97 -1.37
C ASN A 32 8.50 6.63 -2.58
N LYS A 33 8.79 5.88 -3.64
CA LYS A 33 9.33 6.44 -4.90
C LYS A 33 8.32 7.38 -5.56
N LEU A 34 7.07 6.96 -5.64
CA LEU A 34 5.99 7.75 -6.23
C LEU A 34 5.75 9.04 -5.43
N MET A 35 5.72 8.96 -4.09
CA MET A 35 5.57 10.12 -3.23
C MET A 35 6.73 11.12 -3.38
N ARG A 36 7.97 10.64 -3.50
CA ARG A 36 9.12 11.51 -3.76
C ARG A 36 9.03 12.20 -5.12
N SER A 37 8.62 11.46 -6.14
CA SER A 37 8.42 12.02 -7.48
C SER A 37 7.33 13.09 -7.48
N ALA A 38 6.20 12.83 -6.82
CA ALA A 38 5.12 13.80 -6.67
C ALA A 38 5.59 15.07 -5.93
N THR A 39 6.29 14.91 -4.81
CA THR A 39 6.84 16.04 -4.04
C THR A 39 7.78 16.90 -4.90
N GLN A 40 8.62 16.26 -5.70
CA GLN A 40 9.58 16.95 -6.56
C GLN A 40 8.88 17.72 -7.69
N SER A 41 7.88 17.12 -8.32
CA SER A 41 7.05 17.78 -9.34
C SER A 41 6.28 18.98 -8.77
N LEU A 42 5.71 18.84 -7.58
CA LEU A 42 5.04 19.94 -6.90
C LEU A 42 5.97 21.11 -6.59
N LYS A 43 7.21 20.83 -6.17
CA LYS A 43 8.22 21.87 -5.90
C LYS A 43 8.67 22.61 -7.16
N SER A 44 8.75 21.92 -8.29
CA SER A 44 9.13 22.51 -9.57
C SER A 44 7.97 23.16 -10.31
N GLY A 45 6.73 22.96 -9.86
CA GLY A 45 5.51 23.43 -10.54
C GLY A 45 5.14 22.62 -11.79
N GLU A 46 5.79 21.48 -12.02
CA GLU A 46 5.52 20.58 -13.12
C GLU A 46 4.46 19.57 -12.73
N ILE A 47 3.23 19.78 -13.15
CA ILE A 47 2.11 18.89 -12.83
C ILE A 47 1.84 17.82 -13.88
N ASP A 48 2.53 17.85 -15.01
CA ASP A 48 2.46 16.82 -16.02
C ASP A 48 2.89 15.46 -15.45
N GLY A 49 2.07 14.44 -15.65
CA GLY A 49 2.32 13.09 -15.14
C GLY A 49 1.91 12.86 -13.68
N LEU A 50 1.55 13.88 -12.92
CA LEU A 50 1.09 13.72 -11.52
C LEU A 50 -0.20 12.91 -11.42
N SER A 51 -1.11 13.06 -12.36
CA SER A 51 -2.36 12.27 -12.39
C SER A 51 -2.06 10.76 -12.37
N GLN A 52 -1.13 10.30 -13.20
CA GLN A 52 -0.73 8.89 -13.22
C GLN A 52 -0.04 8.46 -11.93
N ILE A 53 0.82 9.30 -11.36
CA ILE A 53 1.51 9.01 -10.09
C ILE A 53 0.48 8.77 -8.97
N TYR A 54 -0.54 9.62 -8.86
CA TYR A 54 -1.57 9.46 -7.83
C TYR A 54 -2.51 8.28 -8.11
N ASP A 55 -2.76 7.96 -9.36
CA ASP A 55 -3.50 6.75 -9.74
C ASP A 55 -2.77 5.48 -9.28
N ASP A 56 -1.46 5.43 -9.50
CA ASP A 56 -0.63 4.32 -9.05
C ASP A 56 -0.56 4.23 -7.51
N ILE A 57 -0.48 5.35 -6.82
CA ILE A 57 -0.51 5.41 -5.35
C ILE A 57 -1.85 4.90 -4.81
N GLU A 58 -2.96 5.32 -5.40
CA GLU A 58 -4.30 4.84 -5.04
C GLU A 58 -4.39 3.32 -5.16
N ALA A 59 -3.95 2.77 -6.30
CA ALA A 59 -3.95 1.33 -6.54
C ALA A 59 -3.12 0.56 -5.49
N ILE A 60 -1.95 1.07 -5.13
CA ILE A 60 -1.11 0.49 -4.07
C ILE A 60 -1.88 0.48 -2.75
N MET A 61 -2.48 1.59 -2.34
CA MET A 61 -3.16 1.70 -1.05
C MET A 61 -4.44 0.86 -0.96
N ILE A 62 -5.14 0.67 -2.06
CA ILE A 62 -6.30 -0.22 -2.12
C ILE A 62 -5.87 -1.68 -1.92
N ASN A 63 -4.78 -2.10 -2.54
CA ASN A 63 -4.28 -3.48 -2.45
C ASN A 63 -3.53 -3.78 -1.15
N TYR A 64 -2.88 -2.78 -0.54
CA TYR A 64 -1.94 -2.97 0.56
C TYR A 64 -2.49 -3.77 1.74
N PRO A 65 -3.73 -3.53 2.24
CA PRO A 65 -4.27 -4.30 3.36
C PRO A 65 -4.39 -5.81 3.11
N THR A 66 -4.47 -6.24 1.86
CA THR A 66 -4.58 -7.66 1.50
C THR A 66 -3.27 -8.42 1.69
N LEU A 67 -2.16 -7.72 1.90
CA LEU A 67 -0.81 -8.29 2.02
C LEU A 67 -0.42 -8.61 3.47
N PHE A 68 -1.37 -8.69 4.39
CA PHE A 68 -1.14 -8.93 5.82
C PHE A 68 -1.99 -10.09 6.37
N PRO A 69 -1.87 -11.30 5.81
CA PRO A 69 -2.51 -12.49 6.41
C PRO A 69 -1.93 -12.75 7.81
N GLU A 70 -2.70 -13.43 8.66
CA GLU A 70 -2.37 -13.64 10.08
C GLU A 70 -1.05 -14.37 10.32
N ASP A 71 -0.63 -15.21 9.40
CA ASP A 71 0.60 -16.01 9.47
C ASP A 71 1.84 -15.27 8.92
N SER A 72 1.76 -13.97 8.62
CA SER A 72 2.81 -13.21 7.94
C SER A 72 3.55 -12.20 8.81
N PHE A 73 3.55 -12.37 10.14
CA PHE A 73 4.17 -11.42 11.08
C PHE A 73 5.48 -11.92 11.71
N ASP A 74 5.93 -13.10 11.33
CA ASP A 74 7.20 -13.66 11.77
C ASP A 74 8.24 -13.53 10.65
N GLY A 75 9.51 -13.37 11.01
CA GLY A 75 10.62 -13.26 10.06
C GLY A 75 11.12 -11.82 9.86
N LYS A 76 11.56 -11.50 8.65
CA LYS A 76 12.16 -10.19 8.32
C LYS A 76 11.09 -9.14 8.00
N THR A 77 10.31 -8.79 9.00
CA THR A 77 9.26 -7.78 8.88
C THR A 77 9.25 -6.87 10.10
N LYS A 78 8.94 -5.59 9.88
CA LYS A 78 8.67 -4.61 10.93
C LYS A 78 7.16 -4.38 11.14
N ALA A 79 6.31 -5.11 10.43
CA ALA A 79 4.88 -5.02 10.65
C ALA A 79 4.50 -5.53 12.03
N SER A 80 3.73 -4.74 12.75
CA SER A 80 3.25 -5.09 14.08
C SER A 80 2.05 -6.02 14.03
N LYS A 81 1.96 -6.96 14.96
CA LYS A 81 0.76 -7.79 15.17
C LYS A 81 -0.49 -6.98 15.56
N ASN A 82 -0.33 -5.72 15.94
CA ASN A 82 -1.45 -4.79 16.13
C ASN A 82 -2.34 -4.68 14.89
N ILE A 83 -1.81 -4.97 13.70
CA ILE A 83 -2.60 -5.03 12.45
C ILE A 83 -3.70 -6.10 12.55
N ILE A 84 -3.42 -7.24 13.18
CA ILE A 84 -4.42 -8.29 13.40
C ILE A 84 -5.46 -7.83 14.41
N ASP A 85 -5.01 -7.25 15.53
CA ASP A 85 -5.86 -6.87 16.66
C ASP A 85 -6.78 -5.69 16.33
N ASP A 86 -6.31 -4.78 15.47
CA ASP A 86 -7.06 -3.59 15.04
C ASP A 86 -7.10 -3.48 13.49
N ARG A 87 -7.53 -4.55 12.86
CA ARG A 87 -7.66 -4.67 11.40
C ARG A 87 -8.55 -3.58 10.80
N SER A 88 -9.63 -3.24 11.48
CA SER A 88 -10.55 -2.19 11.04
C SER A 88 -9.86 -0.84 10.91
N LYS A 89 -9.06 -0.46 11.91
CA LYS A 89 -8.31 0.80 11.87
C LYS A 89 -7.20 0.79 10.83
N PHE A 90 -6.51 -0.35 10.68
CA PHE A 90 -5.50 -0.52 9.62
C PHE A 90 -6.10 -0.32 8.23
N ASN A 91 -7.22 -1.00 7.95
CA ASN A 91 -7.93 -0.87 6.69
C ASN A 91 -8.45 0.56 6.46
N GLN A 92 -8.96 1.21 7.50
CA GLN A 92 -9.43 2.59 7.43
C GLN A 92 -8.31 3.54 7.02
N ILE A 93 -7.14 3.47 7.64
CA ILE A 93 -6.01 4.36 7.31
C ILE A 93 -5.56 4.14 5.87
N SER A 94 -5.49 2.90 5.40
CA SER A 94 -5.13 2.59 4.02
C SER A 94 -6.18 3.12 3.03
N SER A 95 -7.46 2.97 3.34
CA SER A 95 -8.57 3.49 2.54
C SER A 95 -8.55 5.02 2.46
N GLU A 96 -8.30 5.70 3.57
CA GLU A 96 -8.17 7.16 3.61
C GLU A 96 -6.96 7.64 2.77
N ALA A 97 -5.85 6.92 2.83
CA ALA A 97 -4.69 7.22 1.98
C ALA A 97 -5.02 7.06 0.48
N ALA A 98 -5.74 6.01 0.10
CA ALA A 98 -6.23 5.83 -1.26
C ALA A 98 -7.16 6.96 -1.70
N GLU A 99 -8.04 7.40 -0.81
CA GLU A 99 -8.96 8.53 -1.07
C GLU A 99 -8.19 9.85 -1.28
N TRP A 100 -7.20 10.15 -0.44
CA TRP A 100 -6.36 11.33 -0.64
C TRP A 100 -5.62 11.30 -1.97
N ALA A 101 -5.13 10.13 -2.40
CA ALA A 101 -4.51 9.95 -3.71
C ALA A 101 -5.51 10.19 -4.86
N ALA A 102 -6.72 9.66 -4.75
CA ALA A 102 -7.78 9.87 -5.74
C ALA A 102 -8.17 11.35 -5.87
N LEU A 103 -8.29 12.06 -4.74
CA LEU A 103 -8.58 13.49 -4.73
C LEU A 103 -7.42 14.33 -5.29
N ALA A 104 -6.18 13.95 -4.99
CA ALA A 104 -5.00 14.58 -5.58
C ALA A 104 -4.96 14.41 -7.10
N LYS A 105 -5.30 13.23 -7.61
CA LYS A 105 -5.42 12.96 -9.03
C LYS A 105 -6.43 13.91 -9.70
N ILE A 106 -7.62 14.05 -9.12
CA ILE A 106 -8.66 14.95 -9.65
C ILE A 106 -8.16 16.39 -9.67
N ALA A 107 -7.50 16.86 -8.62
CA ALA A 107 -6.92 18.20 -8.57
C ALA A 107 -5.83 18.40 -9.64
N ALA A 108 -5.00 17.39 -9.87
CA ALA A 108 -3.99 17.41 -10.95
C ALA A 108 -4.64 17.50 -12.33
N ASP A 109 -5.68 16.72 -12.58
CA ASP A 109 -6.42 16.75 -13.85
C ASP A 109 -7.09 18.12 -14.13
N ASN A 110 -7.47 18.82 -13.07
CA ASN A 110 -8.08 20.14 -13.14
C ASN A 110 -7.06 21.30 -13.09
N ASN A 111 -5.77 21.01 -13.05
CA ASN A 111 -4.68 21.99 -12.86
C ASN A 111 -4.88 22.89 -11.62
N ASP A 112 -5.50 22.36 -10.58
CA ASP A 112 -5.70 23.03 -9.29
C ASP A 112 -4.55 22.72 -8.35
N LEU A 113 -3.47 23.49 -8.49
CA LEU A 113 -2.22 23.27 -7.76
C LEU A 113 -2.40 23.44 -6.24
N GLU A 114 -3.21 24.37 -5.80
CA GLU A 114 -3.44 24.63 -4.36
C GLU A 114 -4.12 23.43 -3.70
N THR A 115 -5.23 22.97 -4.25
CA THR A 115 -5.96 21.79 -3.77
C THR A 115 -5.12 20.52 -3.87
N LEU A 116 -4.36 20.39 -4.95
CA LEU A 116 -3.42 19.27 -5.13
C LEU A 116 -2.37 19.21 -4.03
N GLN A 117 -1.74 20.34 -3.69
CA GLN A 117 -0.75 20.40 -2.60
C GLN A 117 -1.37 20.03 -1.26
N GLN A 118 -2.60 20.46 -0.98
CA GLN A 118 -3.32 20.11 0.25
C GLN A 118 -3.58 18.61 0.34
N HIS A 119 -4.07 17.99 -0.73
CA HIS A 119 -4.31 16.55 -0.75
C HIS A 119 -3.01 15.74 -0.66
N HIS A 120 -1.95 16.20 -1.30
CA HIS A 120 -0.62 15.59 -1.17
C HIS A 120 -0.12 15.61 0.28
N GLN A 121 -0.30 16.72 1.01
CA GLN A 121 0.08 16.82 2.42
C GLN A 121 -0.73 15.87 3.30
N ASN A 122 -2.04 15.76 3.06
CA ASN A 122 -2.90 14.82 3.77
C ASN A 122 -2.46 13.37 3.53
N LEU A 123 -2.18 13.02 2.28
CA LEU A 123 -1.65 11.72 1.91
C LEU A 123 -0.31 11.44 2.61
N TYR A 124 0.60 12.41 2.63
CA TYR A 124 1.88 12.28 3.32
C TYR A 124 1.70 12.07 4.83
N GLY A 125 0.72 12.73 5.45
CA GLY A 125 0.37 12.54 6.86
C GLY A 125 -0.08 11.12 7.19
N SER A 126 -0.62 10.39 6.24
CA SER A 126 -1.03 8.97 6.40
C SER A 126 0.16 8.05 6.73
N CYS A 127 1.36 8.39 6.28
CA CYS A 127 2.58 7.63 6.60
C CYS A 127 2.79 7.55 8.12
N LYS A 128 2.70 8.67 8.81
CA LYS A 128 2.85 8.73 10.27
C LYS A 128 1.69 8.06 10.99
N SER A 129 0.47 8.29 10.54
CA SER A 129 -0.74 7.72 11.15
C SER A 129 -0.71 6.20 11.14
N CYS A 130 -0.26 5.59 10.05
CA CYS A 130 -0.11 4.15 9.93
C CYS A 130 1.10 3.63 10.73
N HIS A 131 2.28 4.20 10.49
CA HIS A 131 3.54 3.71 11.06
C HIS A 131 3.60 3.82 12.58
N SER A 132 3.01 4.85 13.18
CA SER A 132 2.99 5.00 14.64
C SER A 132 2.22 3.91 15.36
N ARG A 133 1.27 3.24 14.70
CA ARG A 133 0.43 2.19 15.27
C ARG A 133 0.82 0.79 14.86
N PHE A 134 1.28 0.62 13.62
CA PHE A 134 1.34 -0.67 12.95
C PHE A 134 2.74 -1.08 12.51
N LYS A 135 3.75 -0.30 12.85
CA LYS A 135 5.15 -0.60 12.57
C LYS A 135 5.96 -0.63 13.86
N ASN A 136 6.76 -1.71 14.05
CA ASN A 136 7.72 -1.87 15.15
C ASN A 136 9.02 -1.14 14.86
#